data_0257e67b568276164b4d93c1a4894546
#
_entry.id   0257e67b568276164b4d93c1a4894546
#
_cell.length_a   1.000
_cell.length_b   1.000
_cell.length_c   1.000
_cell.angle_alpha   90.00
_cell.angle_beta   90.00
_cell.angle_gamma   90.00
#
_symmetry.space_group_name_H-M   'P 1'
#
loop_
_entity.id
_entity.type
_entity.pdbx_description
1 polymer ?
#
loop_
_entity_poly.entity_id
_entity_poly.type
_entity_poly.pdbx_seq_one_letter_code
_entity_poly.pdbx_strand_id
1 'polypeptide(L)'
;MKDLGSLMKQAQAMQQKLQEAQARLAATQIEGSSGGGMVKVSLLGSGELKGVTIDESLLQPGEGEVLSDLIVAAHADAKRKLDQAQAELMKEVAGPLAGMGLPGMPKF
;
A
#
# COMPACT_ATOMS: atom_id res chain seq x y z
N MET A 1 -8.73 24.65 -30.56
CA MET A 1 -9.82 24.12 -29.76
C MET A 1 -10.07 22.66 -29.94
N LYS A 2 -9.41 22.07 -30.92
CA LYS A 2 -9.49 20.61 -31.12
C LYS A 2 -8.92 19.87 -29.93
N ASP A 3 -8.07 20.50 -29.16
CA ASP A 3 -7.35 19.85 -28.07
C ASP A 3 -8.16 19.70 -26.79
N LEU A 4 -9.23 20.47 -26.65
CA LEU A 4 -10.01 20.45 -25.43
C LEU A 4 -10.70 19.10 -25.23
N GLY A 5 -11.31 18.57 -26.29
CA GLY A 5 -11.92 17.23 -26.23
C GLY A 5 -10.91 16.14 -25.99
N SER A 6 -9.72 16.27 -26.60
CA SER A 6 -8.62 15.33 -26.40
C SER A 6 -8.10 15.37 -24.98
N LEU A 7 -7.97 16.58 -24.41
CA LEU A 7 -7.55 16.73 -23.03
C LEU A 7 -8.54 16.13 -22.05
N MET A 8 -9.83 16.30 -22.32
CA MET A 8 -10.88 15.72 -21.49
C MET A 8 -10.85 14.20 -21.52
N LYS A 9 -10.62 13.63 -22.70
CA LYS A 9 -10.50 12.18 -22.85
C LYS A 9 -9.29 11.66 -22.09
N GLN A 10 -8.16 12.37 -22.17
CA GLN A 10 -6.95 11.99 -21.45
C GLN A 10 -7.16 12.05 -19.94
N ALA A 11 -7.84 13.08 -19.48
CA ALA A 11 -8.13 13.23 -18.06
C ALA A 11 -9.05 12.11 -17.55
N GLN A 12 -10.07 11.76 -18.35
CA GLN A 12 -10.96 10.65 -17.99
C GLN A 12 -10.23 9.32 -18.00
N ALA A 13 -9.37 9.09 -19.00
CA ALA A 13 -8.59 7.87 -19.08
C ALA A 13 -7.65 7.73 -17.90
N MET A 14 -7.03 8.84 -17.49
CA MET A 14 -6.13 8.84 -16.34
C MET A 14 -6.89 8.56 -15.06
N GLN A 15 -8.05 9.19 -14.88
CA GLN A 15 -8.90 8.96 -13.72
C GLN A 15 -9.36 7.51 -13.64
N GLN A 16 -9.69 6.92 -14.77
CA GLN A 16 -10.09 5.53 -14.84
C GLN A 16 -8.93 4.60 -14.50
N LYS A 17 -7.74 4.90 -15.01
CA LYS A 17 -6.53 4.12 -14.68
C LYS A 17 -6.23 4.18 -13.19
N LEU A 18 -6.37 5.35 -12.60
CA LEU A 18 -6.16 5.53 -11.17
C LEU A 18 -7.14 4.69 -10.35
N GLN A 19 -8.42 4.73 -10.73
CA GLN A 19 -9.45 3.95 -10.06
C GLN A 19 -9.18 2.44 -10.17
N GLU A 20 -8.80 1.98 -11.35
CA GLU A 20 -8.49 0.57 -11.58
C GLU A 20 -7.26 0.15 -10.78
N ALA A 21 -6.25 0.99 -10.74
CA ALA A 21 -5.02 0.72 -10.00
C ALA A 21 -5.30 0.68 -8.50
N GLN A 22 -6.10 1.60 -8.00
CA GLN A 22 -6.47 1.61 -6.59
C GLN A 22 -7.31 0.40 -6.22
N ALA A 23 -8.22 -0.02 -7.11
CA ALA A 23 -9.02 -1.21 -6.87
C ALA A 23 -8.16 -2.47 -6.83
N ARG A 24 -7.17 -2.56 -7.70
CA ARG A 24 -6.23 -3.69 -7.68
C ARG A 24 -5.39 -3.70 -6.42
N LEU A 25 -4.91 -2.54 -6.01
CA LEU A 25 -4.15 -2.44 -4.77
C LEU A 25 -5.01 -2.81 -3.57
N ALA A 26 -6.25 -2.32 -3.54
CA ALA A 26 -7.16 -2.61 -2.42
C ALA A 26 -7.40 -4.11 -2.25
N ALA A 27 -7.34 -4.88 -3.33
CA ALA A 27 -7.52 -6.32 -3.30
C ALA A 27 -6.22 -7.09 -3.09
N THR A 28 -5.07 -6.41 -3.13
CA THR A 28 -3.77 -7.03 -2.99
C THR A 28 -3.44 -7.28 -1.52
N GLN A 29 -2.96 -8.47 -1.20
CA GLN A 29 -2.48 -8.77 0.14
C GLN A 29 -1.06 -8.26 0.34
N ILE A 30 -0.86 -7.61 1.47
CA ILE A 30 0.44 -7.06 1.87
C ILE A 30 0.78 -7.66 3.21
N GLU A 31 1.94 -8.32 3.30
CA GLU A 31 2.34 -9.03 4.50
C GLU A 31 3.49 -8.32 5.19
N GLY A 32 3.34 -8.14 6.50
CA GLY A 32 4.41 -7.66 7.36
C GLY A 32 4.78 -8.75 8.35
N SER A 33 5.99 -8.69 8.87
CA SER A 33 6.46 -9.69 9.81
C SER A 33 7.32 -9.06 10.89
N SER A 34 7.46 -9.79 11.99
CA SER A 34 8.34 -9.41 13.10
C SER A 34 8.88 -10.67 13.78
N GLY A 35 9.91 -10.49 14.61
CA GLY A 35 10.49 -11.60 15.35
C GLY A 35 11.05 -12.69 14.45
N GLY A 36 11.67 -12.32 13.32
CA GLY A 36 12.22 -13.32 12.41
C GLY A 36 11.17 -14.16 11.71
N GLY A 37 9.94 -13.63 11.59
CA GLY A 37 8.84 -14.35 10.97
C GLY A 37 7.92 -15.07 11.93
N MET A 38 8.13 -14.90 13.24
CA MET A 38 7.28 -15.55 14.25
C MET A 38 5.88 -14.96 14.27
N VAL A 39 5.72 -13.71 13.91
CA VAL A 39 4.41 -13.07 13.75
C VAL A 39 4.35 -12.45 12.37
N LYS A 40 3.25 -12.73 11.67
CA LYS A 40 2.99 -12.16 10.36
C LYS A 40 1.60 -11.54 10.35
N VAL A 41 1.51 -10.35 9.79
CA VAL A 41 0.25 -9.63 9.65
C VAL A 41 -0.02 -9.44 8.16
N SER A 42 -1.23 -9.81 7.73
CA SER A 42 -1.67 -9.60 6.36
C SER A 42 -2.69 -8.49 6.32
N LEU A 43 -2.40 -7.45 5.54
CA LEU A 43 -3.34 -6.36 5.27
C LEU A 43 -3.74 -6.41 3.81
N LEU A 44 -4.97 -5.99 3.54
CA LEU A 44 -5.34 -5.66 2.16
C LEU A 44 -4.83 -4.25 1.85
N GLY A 45 -4.68 -3.95 0.58
CA GLY A 45 -4.27 -2.62 0.15
C GLY A 45 -5.21 -1.51 0.62
N SER A 46 -6.45 -1.87 0.96
CA SER A 46 -7.42 -0.96 1.56
C SER A 46 -7.10 -0.63 3.02
N GLY A 47 -6.16 -1.35 3.63
CA GLY A 47 -5.83 -1.21 5.04
C GLY A 47 -6.55 -2.20 5.94
N GLU A 48 -7.47 -2.97 5.40
CA GLU A 48 -8.21 -3.96 6.19
C GLU A 48 -7.29 -5.09 6.64
N LEU A 49 -7.39 -5.47 7.91
CA LEU A 49 -6.63 -6.59 8.45
C LEU A 49 -7.25 -7.89 7.96
N LYS A 50 -6.46 -8.67 7.22
CA LYS A 50 -6.92 -9.94 6.67
C LYS A 50 -6.68 -11.10 7.61
N GLY A 51 -5.54 -11.09 8.29
CA GLY A 51 -5.22 -12.13 9.22
C GLY A 51 -3.91 -11.91 9.94
N VAL A 52 -3.71 -12.69 10.98
CA VAL A 52 -2.48 -12.67 11.77
C VAL A 52 -2.05 -14.13 11.95
N THR A 53 -0.78 -14.40 11.64
CA THR A 53 -0.19 -15.73 11.84
C THR A 53 0.81 -15.64 12.98
N ILE A 54 0.68 -16.54 13.95
CA ILE A 54 1.48 -16.52 15.17
C ILE A 54 2.16 -17.86 15.36
N ASP A 55 3.48 -17.83 15.61
CA ASP A 55 4.21 -19.05 15.94
C ASP A 55 3.72 -19.61 17.27
N GLU A 56 3.60 -20.94 17.35
CA GLU A 56 3.10 -21.59 18.56
C GLU A 56 3.92 -21.30 19.81
N SER A 57 5.21 -21.04 19.65
CA SER A 57 6.07 -20.71 20.79
C SER A 57 5.62 -19.47 21.55
N LEU A 58 4.91 -18.57 20.86
CA LEU A 58 4.42 -17.33 21.47
C LEU A 58 3.04 -17.50 22.13
N LEU A 59 2.44 -18.67 22.00
CA LEU A 59 1.13 -18.98 22.58
C LEU A 59 1.24 -19.66 23.94
N GLN A 60 2.43 -19.67 24.50
CA GLN A 60 2.66 -20.23 25.83
C GLN A 60 2.31 -19.22 26.92
N PRO A 61 1.97 -19.71 28.12
CA PRO A 61 1.73 -18.81 29.25
C PRO A 61 2.95 -17.93 29.53
N GLY A 62 2.71 -16.65 29.77
CA GLY A 62 3.78 -15.70 30.06
C GLY A 62 4.34 -14.98 28.84
N GLU A 63 3.95 -15.38 27.63
CA GLU A 63 4.45 -14.78 26.40
C GLU A 63 3.57 -13.64 25.86
N GLY A 64 2.49 -13.34 26.55
CA GLY A 64 1.50 -12.38 26.04
C GLY A 64 2.04 -10.99 25.73
N GLU A 65 2.96 -10.51 26.58
CA GLU A 65 3.53 -9.18 26.40
C GLU A 65 4.43 -9.14 25.16
N VAL A 66 5.26 -10.16 25.00
CA VAL A 66 6.14 -10.29 23.83
C VAL A 66 5.28 -10.43 22.56
N LEU A 67 4.25 -11.26 22.63
CA LEU A 67 3.34 -11.45 21.50
C LEU A 67 2.68 -10.14 21.11
N SER A 68 2.20 -9.38 22.07
CA SER A 68 1.57 -8.08 21.82
C SER A 68 2.52 -7.14 21.08
N ASP A 69 3.76 -7.05 21.57
CA ASP A 69 4.76 -6.18 20.94
C ASP A 69 5.09 -6.62 19.53
N LEU A 70 5.18 -7.93 19.30
CA LEU A 70 5.48 -8.46 17.98
C LEU A 70 4.33 -8.24 17.00
N ILE A 71 3.09 -8.30 17.47
CA ILE A 71 1.94 -8.00 16.60
C ILE A 71 1.97 -6.54 16.17
N VAL A 72 2.24 -5.64 17.09
CA VAL A 72 2.36 -4.21 16.77
C VAL A 72 3.47 -3.99 15.74
N ALA A 73 4.63 -4.63 15.94
CA ALA A 73 5.76 -4.49 15.02
C ALA A 73 5.45 -5.07 13.64
N ALA A 74 4.78 -6.21 13.59
CA ALA A 74 4.41 -6.84 12.31
C ALA A 74 3.40 -5.99 11.55
N HIS A 75 2.45 -5.41 12.27
CA HIS A 75 1.48 -4.50 11.68
C HIS A 75 2.17 -3.25 11.12
N ALA A 76 3.10 -2.69 11.87
CA ALA A 76 3.87 -1.52 11.41
C ALA A 76 4.66 -1.84 10.15
N ASP A 77 5.24 -3.04 10.06
CA ASP A 77 5.97 -3.48 8.87
C ASP A 77 5.02 -3.60 7.67
N ALA A 78 3.85 -4.20 7.88
CA ALA A 78 2.84 -4.32 6.83
C ALA A 78 2.36 -2.93 6.36
N LYS A 79 2.13 -2.04 7.31
CA LYS A 79 1.66 -0.68 7.01
C LYS A 79 2.69 0.09 6.19
N ARG A 80 3.97 -0.04 6.55
CA ARG A 80 5.05 0.59 5.80
C ARG A 80 5.09 0.09 4.36
N LYS A 81 4.94 -1.23 4.17
CA LYS A 81 4.91 -1.82 2.83
C LYS A 81 3.68 -1.36 2.05
N LEU A 82 2.56 -1.22 2.72
CA LEU A 82 1.35 -0.68 2.10
C LEU A 82 1.57 0.76 1.63
N ASP A 83 2.16 1.59 2.48
CA ASP A 83 2.44 2.97 2.13
C ASP A 83 3.41 3.06 0.96
N GLN A 84 4.41 2.18 0.89
CA GLN A 84 5.32 2.09 -0.24
C GLN A 84 4.60 1.68 -1.52
N ALA A 85 3.69 0.71 -1.42
CA ALA A 85 2.92 0.26 -2.57
C ALA A 85 2.03 1.37 -3.11
N GLN A 86 1.42 2.14 -2.22
CA GLN A 86 0.62 3.29 -2.62
C GLN A 86 1.46 4.37 -3.30
N ALA A 87 2.65 4.62 -2.76
CA ALA A 87 3.56 5.60 -3.35
C ALA A 87 4.02 5.18 -4.75
N GLU A 88 4.34 3.90 -4.92
CA GLU A 88 4.72 3.37 -6.23
C GLU A 88 3.58 3.43 -7.23
N LEU A 89 2.37 3.15 -6.76
CA LEU A 89 1.18 3.25 -7.59
C LEU A 89 1.00 4.66 -8.12
N MET A 90 1.14 5.65 -7.24
CA MET A 90 1.01 7.05 -7.63
C MET A 90 2.10 7.46 -8.62
N LYS A 91 3.31 6.93 -8.47
CA LYS A 91 4.39 7.17 -9.42
C LYS A 91 4.05 6.59 -10.79
N GLU A 92 3.50 5.39 -10.84
CA GLU A 92 3.11 4.76 -12.10
C GLU A 92 2.04 5.56 -12.82
N VAL A 93 1.02 5.98 -12.08
CA VAL A 93 -0.10 6.72 -12.66
C VAL A 93 0.36 8.12 -13.09
N ALA A 94 1.20 8.77 -12.30
CA ALA A 94 1.68 10.12 -12.59
C ALA A 94 2.97 10.14 -13.41
N GLY A 95 3.53 8.97 -13.73
CA GLY A 95 4.81 8.87 -14.43
C GLY A 95 4.91 9.70 -15.68
N PRO A 96 3.97 9.58 -16.63
CA PRO A 96 4.00 10.40 -17.83
C PRO A 96 3.90 11.90 -17.56
N LEU A 97 3.11 12.27 -16.55
CA LEU A 97 2.94 13.68 -16.19
C LEU A 97 4.13 14.22 -15.41
N ALA A 98 4.74 13.38 -14.58
CA ALA A 98 5.92 13.76 -13.83
C ALA A 98 7.09 14.09 -14.77
N GLY A 99 7.22 13.31 -15.86
CA GLY A 99 8.23 13.56 -16.87
C GLY A 99 8.02 14.84 -17.67
N MET A 100 6.81 15.37 -17.65
CA MET A 100 6.49 16.61 -18.36
C MET A 100 6.73 17.88 -17.54
N GLY A 101 7.11 17.72 -16.27
CA GLY A 101 7.42 18.85 -15.42
C GLY A 101 6.25 19.80 -15.22
N LEU A 102 5.18 19.31 -14.65
CA LEU A 102 3.98 20.12 -14.41
C LEU A 102 4.30 21.35 -13.55
N PRO A 103 3.82 22.55 -13.97
CA PRO A 103 4.02 23.75 -13.18
C PRO A 103 3.35 23.62 -11.80
N GLY A 104 4.05 24.11 -10.79
CA GLY A 104 3.52 24.11 -9.43
C GLY A 104 3.73 22.82 -8.66
N MET A 105 4.28 21.79 -9.27
CA MET A 105 4.62 20.57 -8.56
C MET A 105 6.02 20.69 -7.96
N PRO A 106 6.16 20.35 -6.66
CA PRO A 106 7.49 20.40 -6.06
C PRO A 106 8.38 19.34 -6.68
N LYS A 107 9.63 19.71 -6.87
CA LYS A 107 10.64 18.76 -7.33
C LYS A 107 11.13 17.96 -6.14
N PHE A 108 11.01 16.68 -6.24
CA PHE A 108 11.53 15.79 -5.21
C PHE A 108 12.78 15.08 -5.68
#